data_56651a71802be2b62e8715748ea0d6be
#
_entry.id   56651a71802be2b62e8715748ea0d6be
#
_cell.length_a   1.000
_cell.length_b   1.000
_cell.length_c   1.000
_cell.angle_alpha   90.00
_cell.angle_beta   90.00
_cell.angle_gamma   90.00
#
_symmetry.space_group_name_H-M   'P 1'
#
loop_
_entity.id
_entity.type
_entity.pdbx_description
1 polymer ?
#
loop_
_entity_poly.entity_id
_entity_poly.type
_entity_poly.pdbx_seq_one_letter_code
_entity_poly.pdbx_strand_id
1 'polypeptide(L)'
;MSNTKAIEDLINGYASSEDSSFLIPNVTEDFLAIRPSGNPISAKGLVGMFDSKDLVAEPSELIKIHKIEIYDVIAYAVFTLNETFSYKGDQNEDLSTYTCIFKNVDDTWKYSWMQRSQGTTDMKTWE
;
A
#
# COMPACT_ATOMS: atom_id res chain seq x y z
N MET A 1 19.21 -11.95 4.66
CA MET A 1 18.08 -11.52 3.84
C MET A 1 18.38 -10.15 3.25
N SER A 2 18.12 -9.95 1.98
CA SER A 2 18.36 -8.64 1.36
C SER A 2 17.27 -7.64 1.76
N ASN A 3 17.61 -6.35 1.76
CA ASN A 3 16.64 -5.29 2.01
C ASN A 3 15.56 -5.27 0.92
N THR A 4 15.93 -5.57 -0.33
CA THR A 4 14.98 -5.66 -1.43
C THR A 4 13.91 -6.71 -1.15
N LYS A 5 14.31 -7.89 -0.66
CA LYS A 5 13.35 -8.96 -0.32
C LYS A 5 12.39 -8.51 0.79
N ALA A 6 12.88 -7.77 1.78
CA ALA A 6 12.04 -7.25 2.86
C ALA A 6 10.98 -6.28 2.32
N ILE A 7 11.34 -5.41 1.37
CA ILE A 7 10.38 -4.50 0.74
C ILE A 7 9.38 -5.28 -0.12
N GLU A 8 9.84 -6.26 -0.90
CA GLU A 8 8.94 -7.12 -1.68
C GLU A 8 7.94 -7.84 -0.78
N ASP A 9 8.38 -8.34 0.37
CA ASP A 9 7.51 -9.02 1.33
C ASP A 9 6.44 -8.08 1.88
N LEU A 10 6.79 -6.81 2.14
CA LEU A 10 5.84 -5.80 2.58
C LEU A 10 4.80 -5.50 1.48
N ILE A 11 5.24 -5.43 0.23
CA ILE A 11 4.32 -5.20 -0.90
C ILE A 11 3.35 -6.37 -1.04
N ASN A 12 3.85 -7.60 -1.02
CA ASN A 12 3.02 -8.79 -1.12
C ASN A 12 2.07 -8.92 0.08
N GLY A 13 2.54 -8.60 1.27
CA GLY A 13 1.72 -8.62 2.48
C GLY A 13 0.57 -7.62 2.40
N TYR A 14 0.84 -6.41 1.92
CA TYR A 14 -0.20 -5.40 1.73
C TYR A 14 -1.23 -5.87 0.69
N ALA A 15 -0.76 -6.40 -0.44
CA ALA A 15 -1.64 -6.87 -1.52
C ALA A 15 -2.58 -7.98 -1.04
N SER A 16 -2.11 -8.88 -0.20
CA SER A 16 -2.91 -10.01 0.29
C SER A 16 -3.74 -9.69 1.53
N SER A 17 -3.62 -8.48 2.09
CA SER A 17 -4.33 -8.12 3.31
C SER A 17 -5.82 -7.91 3.06
N GLU A 18 -6.65 -8.29 4.04
CA GLU A 18 -8.11 -8.15 3.98
C GLU A 18 -8.64 -7.23 5.08
N ASP A 19 -7.81 -6.91 6.08
CA ASP A 19 -8.19 -6.09 7.22
C ASP A 19 -7.00 -5.30 7.76
N SER A 20 -7.19 -4.66 8.90
CA SER A 20 -6.17 -3.80 9.50
C SER A 20 -5.01 -4.54 10.14
N SER A 21 -5.09 -5.87 10.27
CA SER A 21 -4.07 -6.63 11.01
C SER A 21 -2.68 -6.55 10.40
N PHE A 22 -2.59 -6.42 9.08
CA PHE A 22 -1.30 -6.24 8.41
C PHE A 22 -0.71 -4.86 8.68
N LEU A 23 -1.56 -3.81 8.64
CA LEU A 23 -1.09 -2.43 8.76
C LEU A 23 -0.49 -2.14 10.13
N ILE A 24 -1.15 -2.60 11.20
CA ILE A 24 -0.78 -2.23 12.56
C ILE A 24 0.71 -2.47 12.85
N PRO A 25 1.30 -3.66 12.59
CA PRO A 25 2.72 -3.87 12.85
C PRO A 25 3.66 -3.36 11.77
N ASN A 26 3.15 -2.96 10.61
CA ASN A 26 3.97 -2.70 9.42
C ASN A 26 3.99 -1.25 8.97
N VAL A 27 3.49 -0.34 9.79
CA VAL A 27 3.54 1.11 9.52
C VAL A 27 4.28 1.83 10.61
N THR A 28 4.93 2.96 10.26
CA THR A 28 5.58 3.83 11.25
C THR A 28 4.52 4.65 11.99
N GLU A 29 4.92 5.23 13.14
CA GLU A 29 4.02 6.07 13.94
C GLU A 29 3.51 7.28 13.15
N ASP A 30 4.36 7.81 12.26
CA ASP A 30 4.04 8.98 11.45
C ASP A 30 3.49 8.64 10.07
N PHE A 31 3.09 7.38 9.85
CA PHE A 31 2.56 6.93 8.57
C PHE A 31 1.42 7.81 8.09
N LEU A 32 1.44 8.10 6.78
CA LEU A 32 0.39 8.86 6.13
C LEU A 32 0.09 8.23 4.77
N ALA A 33 -1.18 8.09 4.45
CA ALA A 33 -1.62 7.66 3.13
C ALA A 33 -2.36 8.79 2.44
N ILE A 34 -2.11 8.96 1.15
CA ILE A 34 -2.84 9.91 0.31
C ILE A 34 -3.79 9.10 -0.57
N ARG A 35 -5.07 9.32 -0.42
CA ARG A 35 -6.11 8.63 -1.20
C ARG A 35 -6.25 9.27 -2.59
N PRO A 36 -6.83 8.56 -3.58
CA PRO A 36 -7.01 9.11 -4.94
C PRO A 36 -7.79 10.42 -4.96
N SER A 37 -8.65 10.65 -3.95
CA SER A 37 -9.37 11.91 -3.80
C SER A 37 -8.47 13.09 -3.42
N GLY A 38 -7.20 12.82 -3.08
CA GLY A 38 -6.28 13.82 -2.56
C GLY A 38 -6.35 13.98 -1.05
N ASN A 39 -7.22 13.25 -0.37
CA ASN A 39 -7.39 13.36 1.09
C ASN A 39 -6.37 12.50 1.82
N PRO A 40 -5.53 13.09 2.68
CA PRO A 40 -4.62 12.30 3.50
C PRO A 40 -5.38 11.59 4.63
N ILE A 41 -4.85 10.44 5.04
CA ILE A 41 -5.40 9.68 6.15
C ILE A 41 -4.25 9.08 6.96
N SER A 42 -4.34 9.18 8.29
CA SER A 42 -3.35 8.59 9.19
C SER A 42 -3.52 7.07 9.29
N ALA A 43 -2.52 6.39 9.87
CA ALA A 43 -2.64 4.96 10.15
C ALA A 43 -3.87 4.67 11.01
N LYS A 44 -4.09 5.46 12.04
CA LYS A 44 -5.25 5.32 12.93
C LYS A 44 -6.56 5.48 12.17
N GLY A 45 -6.62 6.46 11.27
CA GLY A 45 -7.82 6.69 10.44
C GLY A 45 -8.08 5.52 9.51
N LEU A 46 -7.03 4.99 8.86
CA LEU A 46 -7.17 3.86 7.94
C LEU A 46 -7.60 2.59 8.68
N VAL A 47 -7.00 2.30 9.82
CA VAL A 47 -7.39 1.17 10.68
C VAL A 47 -8.85 1.33 11.11
N GLY A 48 -9.27 2.54 11.47
CA GLY A 48 -10.66 2.82 11.83
C GLY A 48 -11.65 2.54 10.71
N MET A 49 -11.27 2.80 9.45
CA MET A 49 -12.12 2.50 8.30
C MET A 49 -12.33 0.99 8.13
N PHE A 50 -11.29 0.18 8.33
CA PHE A 50 -11.42 -1.28 8.31
C PHE A 50 -12.26 -1.77 9.47
N ASP A 51 -12.00 -1.27 10.69
CA ASP A 51 -12.67 -1.73 11.90
C ASP A 51 -14.16 -1.38 11.90
N SER A 52 -14.54 -0.23 11.33
CA SER A 52 -15.94 0.18 11.20
C SER A 52 -16.68 -0.50 10.05
N LYS A 53 -15.96 -1.25 9.20
CA LYS A 53 -16.46 -1.87 7.97
C LYS A 53 -16.85 -0.86 6.89
N ASP A 54 -16.45 0.40 7.01
CA ASP A 54 -16.58 1.36 5.91
C ASP A 54 -15.73 0.92 4.71
N LEU A 55 -14.59 0.32 4.99
CA LEU A 55 -13.71 -0.27 3.98
C LEU A 55 -13.63 -1.77 4.20
N VAL A 56 -14.06 -2.54 3.20
CA VAL A 56 -13.98 -4.01 3.20
C VAL A 56 -13.18 -4.43 1.99
N ALA A 57 -12.01 -5.00 2.22
CA ALA A 57 -11.08 -5.37 1.15
C ALA A 57 -11.05 -6.87 0.93
N GLU A 58 -10.79 -7.27 -0.31
CA GLU A 58 -10.44 -8.64 -0.68
C GLU A 58 -8.96 -8.66 -1.05
N PRO A 59 -8.31 -9.83 -1.07
CA PRO A 59 -6.92 -9.91 -1.53
C PRO A 59 -6.79 -9.31 -2.92
N SER A 60 -5.77 -8.48 -3.11
CA SER A 60 -5.49 -7.83 -4.38
C SER A 60 -4.51 -8.67 -5.19
N GLU A 61 -4.58 -8.56 -6.51
CA GLU A 61 -3.59 -9.16 -7.39
C GLU A 61 -2.44 -8.17 -7.61
N LEU A 62 -1.21 -8.59 -7.30
CA LEU A 62 -0.03 -7.79 -7.64
C LEU A 62 0.26 -7.95 -9.12
N ILE A 63 0.06 -6.87 -9.89
CA ILE A 63 0.28 -6.89 -11.33
C ILE A 63 1.76 -6.73 -11.64
N LYS A 64 2.42 -5.75 -11.03
CA LYS A 64 3.84 -5.50 -11.28
C LYS A 64 4.44 -4.61 -10.19
N ILE A 65 5.67 -4.93 -9.79
CA ILE A 65 6.52 -4.01 -9.05
C ILE A 65 7.36 -3.28 -10.10
N HIS A 66 7.13 -1.98 -10.25
CA HIS A 66 7.81 -1.19 -11.28
C HIS A 66 9.20 -0.79 -10.84
N LYS A 67 9.38 -0.51 -9.56
CA LYS A 67 10.64 0.01 -9.05
C LYS A 67 10.75 -0.19 -7.54
N ILE A 68 11.95 -0.55 -7.09
CA ILE A 68 12.35 -0.53 -5.67
C ILE A 68 13.73 0.10 -5.63
N GLU A 69 13.88 1.17 -4.85
CA GLU A 69 15.18 1.81 -4.61
C GLU A 69 15.39 1.96 -3.11
N ILE A 70 16.60 1.64 -2.65
CA ILE A 70 16.94 1.66 -1.23
C ILE A 70 18.13 2.59 -1.03
N TYR A 71 17.98 3.53 -0.09
CA TYR A 71 18.98 4.51 0.27
C TYR A 71 19.19 4.47 1.78
N ASP A 72 20.11 3.62 2.25
CA ASP A 72 20.42 3.43 3.65
C ASP A 72 19.16 2.98 4.44
N VAL A 73 18.57 3.87 5.25
CA VAL A 73 17.40 3.53 6.10
C VAL A 73 16.07 3.96 5.48
N ILE A 74 16.08 4.44 4.23
CA ILE A 74 14.88 4.86 3.50
C ILE A 74 14.83 4.13 2.17
N ALA A 75 13.65 3.71 1.78
CA ALA A 75 13.41 3.11 0.48
C ALA A 75 12.12 3.66 -0.12
N TYR A 76 12.00 3.59 -1.44
CA TYR A 76 10.72 3.81 -2.08
C TYR A 76 10.44 2.70 -3.09
N ALA A 77 9.16 2.49 -3.35
CA ALA A 77 8.72 1.51 -4.34
C ALA A 77 7.49 2.04 -5.08
N VAL A 78 7.36 1.60 -6.33
CA VAL A 78 6.19 1.87 -7.15
C VAL A 78 5.67 0.52 -7.64
N PHE A 79 4.39 0.24 -7.41
CA PHE A 79 3.79 -1.02 -7.81
C PHE A 79 2.31 -0.85 -8.16
N THR A 80 1.79 -1.74 -9.00
CA THR A 80 0.38 -1.72 -9.42
C THR A 80 -0.34 -2.96 -8.91
N LEU A 81 -1.51 -2.74 -8.32
CA LEU A 81 -2.42 -3.79 -7.86
C LEU A 81 -3.72 -3.73 -8.65
N ASN A 82 -4.33 -4.90 -8.87
CA ASN A 82 -5.73 -4.97 -9.24
C ASN A 82 -6.51 -5.23 -7.94
N GLU A 83 -7.32 -4.26 -7.53
CA GLU A 83 -7.98 -4.24 -6.23
C GLU A 83 -9.48 -4.40 -6.34
N THR A 84 -10.06 -5.25 -5.47
CA THR A 84 -11.50 -5.37 -5.30
C THR A 84 -11.82 -5.04 -3.84
N PHE A 85 -12.67 -4.04 -3.64
CA PHE A 85 -13.06 -3.63 -2.29
C PHE A 85 -14.42 -2.93 -2.32
N SER A 86 -15.07 -2.83 -1.16
CA SER A 86 -16.23 -1.97 -1.00
C SER A 86 -15.90 -0.80 -0.08
N TYR A 87 -16.41 0.37 -0.40
CA TYR A 87 -16.27 1.58 0.41
C TYR A 87 -17.67 2.10 0.70
N LYS A 88 -18.05 2.08 1.98
CA LYS A 88 -19.39 2.49 2.45
C LYS A 88 -20.50 1.80 1.64
N GLY A 89 -20.31 0.52 1.33
CA GLY A 89 -21.27 -0.29 0.60
C GLY A 89 -21.15 -0.27 -0.91
N ASP A 90 -20.33 0.61 -1.47
CA ASP A 90 -20.12 0.69 -2.92
C ASP A 90 -18.97 -0.22 -3.34
N GLN A 91 -19.25 -1.16 -4.24
CA GLN A 91 -18.26 -2.10 -4.75
C GLN A 91 -17.37 -1.43 -5.79
N ASN A 92 -16.05 -1.64 -5.66
CA ASN A 92 -15.05 -1.09 -6.57
C ASN A 92 -14.10 -2.18 -7.05
N GLU A 93 -13.65 -2.05 -8.29
CA GLU A 93 -12.58 -2.84 -8.85
C GLU A 93 -11.66 -1.90 -9.62
N ASP A 94 -10.45 -1.70 -9.13
CA ASP A 94 -9.54 -0.68 -9.63
C ASP A 94 -8.16 -1.24 -9.94
N LEU A 95 -7.58 -0.79 -11.06
CA LEU A 95 -6.13 -0.87 -11.25
C LEU A 95 -5.53 0.37 -10.61
N SER A 96 -4.82 0.18 -9.53
CA SER A 96 -4.25 1.27 -8.74
C SER A 96 -2.73 1.16 -8.71
N THR A 97 -2.05 2.29 -8.94
CA THR A 97 -0.60 2.35 -8.80
C THR A 97 -0.26 3.09 -7.52
N TYR A 98 0.57 2.46 -6.71
CA TYR A 98 1.02 2.96 -5.42
C TYR A 98 2.44 3.48 -5.52
N THR A 99 2.69 4.62 -4.90
CA THR A 99 4.03 5.10 -4.60
C THR A 99 4.18 5.09 -3.09
N CYS A 100 5.15 4.35 -2.59
CA CYS A 100 5.31 4.15 -1.15
C CYS A 100 6.73 4.50 -0.71
N ILE A 101 6.85 5.06 0.48
CA ILE A 101 8.12 5.29 1.15
C ILE A 101 8.17 4.38 2.37
N PHE A 102 9.31 3.72 2.56
CA PHE A 102 9.57 2.81 3.67
C PHE A 102 10.71 3.36 4.50
N LYS A 103 10.66 3.11 5.79
CA LYS A 103 11.76 3.44 6.71
C LYS A 103 12.19 2.18 7.46
N ASN A 104 13.50 2.04 7.64
CA ASN A 104 14.07 0.99 8.48
C ASN A 104 14.15 1.55 9.90
N VAL A 105 13.35 0.97 10.80
CA VAL A 105 13.28 1.36 12.21
C VAL A 105 13.69 0.15 13.04
N ASP A 106 14.82 0.26 13.74
CA ASP A 106 15.34 -0.84 14.57
C ASP A 106 15.47 -2.16 13.80
N ASP A 107 16.09 -2.08 12.60
CA ASP A 107 16.32 -3.22 11.71
C ASP A 107 15.03 -3.82 11.10
N THR A 108 13.93 -3.10 11.18
CA THR A 108 12.65 -3.53 10.61
C THR A 108 12.13 -2.48 9.62
N TRP A 109 11.93 -2.90 8.37
CA TRP A 109 11.34 -2.03 7.36
C TRP A 109 9.84 -1.91 7.58
N LYS A 110 9.32 -0.67 7.46
CA LYS A 110 7.90 -0.36 7.63
C LYS A 110 7.47 0.67 6.61
N TYR A 111 6.18 0.64 6.25
CA TYR A 111 5.60 1.70 5.44
C TYR A 111 5.58 3.00 6.25
N SER A 112 6.08 4.08 5.66
CA SER A 112 6.04 5.42 6.25
C SER A 112 5.10 6.35 5.49
N TRP A 113 4.91 6.11 4.20
CA TRP A 113 4.07 6.92 3.34
C TRP A 113 3.56 6.10 2.18
N MET A 114 2.34 6.37 1.77
CA MET A 114 1.70 5.66 0.67
C MET A 114 0.82 6.62 -0.11
N GLN A 115 0.94 6.62 -1.42
CA GLN A 115 0.03 7.36 -2.28
C GLN A 115 -0.54 6.42 -3.33
N ARG A 116 -1.85 6.44 -3.45
CA ARG A 116 -2.57 5.60 -4.39
C ARG A 116 -3.12 6.46 -5.52
N SER A 117 -2.78 6.10 -6.76
CA SER A 117 -3.38 6.67 -7.96
C SER A 117 -4.30 5.64 -8.56
N GLN A 118 -5.52 6.04 -8.89
CA GLN A 118 -6.58 5.16 -9.34
C GLN A 118 -6.95 5.50 -10.78
N GLY A 119 -7.35 4.51 -11.55
CA GLY A 119 -7.85 4.75 -12.90
C GLY A 119 -7.52 3.62 -13.86
N THR A 120 -7.66 3.92 -15.14
CA THR A 120 -7.28 2.99 -16.19
C THR A 120 -5.78 3.07 -16.42
N THR A 121 -5.10 1.93 -16.32
CA THR A 121 -3.65 1.85 -16.53
C THR A 121 -3.39 1.33 -17.94
N ASP A 122 -2.59 2.05 -18.71
CA ASP A 122 -2.16 1.59 -20.03
C ASP A 122 -0.85 0.80 -19.89
N MET A 123 -0.97 -0.51 -19.79
CA MET A 123 0.16 -1.40 -19.60
C MET A 123 1.15 -1.40 -20.78
N LYS A 124 0.75 -0.90 -21.94
CA LYS A 124 1.63 -0.82 -23.10
C LYS A 124 2.77 0.17 -22.90
N THR A 125 2.63 1.09 -21.96
CA THR A 125 3.65 2.12 -21.69
C THR A 125 4.60 1.75 -20.57
N TRP A 126 4.53 0.52 -20.04
CA TRP A 126 5.31 0.10 -18.88
C TRP A 126 6.72 -0.41 -19.22
N GLU A 127 7.33 0.07 -20.25
CA GLU A 127 8.66 -0.40 -20.68
C GLU A 127 9.78 0.54 -20.32
#